data_e76b4aa0aa57a95bc6d0ad76582ebeeb
#
_entry.id   e76b4aa0aa57a95bc6d0ad76582ebeeb
#
_cell.length_a   1.000
_cell.length_b   1.000
_cell.length_c   1.000
_cell.angle_alpha   90.00
_cell.angle_beta   90.00
_cell.angle_gamma   90.00
#
_symmetry.space_group_name_H-M   'P 1'
#
loop_
_entity.id
_entity.type
_entity.pdbx_description
1 polymer ?
#
loop_
_entity_poly.entity_id
_entity_poly.type
_entity_poly.pdbx_seq_one_letter_code
_entity_poly.pdbx_strand_id
1 'polypeptide(L)'
;CLRWLEEKADKKSIDSDKSRIAFWIEHFEGIRIKDISEAMIYSVISKAYNRKTKERWKLQVEAELRKGKEPPAYIPKSVSTQTKATHLAMIKAILRAAERDWKWLEKAPVIKIPAVKNKRVRWLEKEEARRLIDACSDPLKSVVKFALATGLRRSNIINLEWQQIDMQRRVAWVNPEDSKSNRAIGVALNDTACKVLRDQIGKHHRWVFVYTTAARRPDGTMTPSIRKMRLDYNTSWLTACRRAGIENFRFHDLRHTWASWLIQSGVPLSVLQEMGGWESIEMVRRYAHLAPNHLTEHARKIDDILGDDVPNLSHPEVFEDAKKA
;
A
#
# COMPACT_ATOMS: atom_id res chain seq x y z
N CYS A 1 6.49 12.34 26.29
CA CYS A 1 6.55 11.22 25.36
C CYS A 1 6.00 9.94 25.98
N LEU A 2 6.45 9.53 27.19
CA LEU A 2 5.94 8.31 27.87
C LEU A 2 4.44 8.39 28.10
N ARG A 3 3.94 9.48 28.70
CA ARG A 3 2.51 9.69 28.92
C ARG A 3 1.67 9.57 27.64
N TRP A 4 2.16 10.07 26.49
CA TRP A 4 1.49 9.88 25.20
C TRP A 4 1.35 8.40 24.84
N LEU A 5 2.39 7.60 25.05
CA LEU A 5 2.38 6.16 24.76
C LEU A 5 1.44 5.40 25.68
N GLU A 6 1.36 5.78 26.95
CA GLU A 6 0.44 5.20 27.92
C GLU A 6 -1.01 5.49 27.55
N GLU A 7 -1.34 6.76 27.28
CA GLU A 7 -2.71 7.17 26.89
C GLU A 7 -3.17 6.61 25.53
N LYS A 8 -2.24 6.20 24.67
CA LYS A 8 -2.52 5.66 23.33
C LYS A 8 -2.10 4.20 23.16
N ALA A 9 -1.97 3.45 24.26
CA ALA A 9 -1.50 2.06 24.28
C ALA A 9 -2.31 1.15 23.32
N ASP A 10 -3.63 1.34 23.26
CA ASP A 10 -4.54 0.53 22.44
C ASP A 10 -4.53 0.89 20.94
N LYS A 11 -3.74 1.88 20.53
CA LYS A 11 -3.69 2.31 19.14
C LYS A 11 -2.99 1.28 18.27
N LYS A 12 -3.66 0.77 17.22
CA LYS A 12 -3.09 -0.21 16.24
C LYS A 12 -1.72 0.22 15.64
N SER A 13 -1.43 1.51 15.58
CA SER A 13 -0.17 2.05 15.04
C SER A 13 0.85 2.43 16.10
N ILE A 14 0.69 1.97 17.34
CA ILE A 14 1.53 2.37 18.48
C ILE A 14 3.02 2.13 18.24
N ASP A 15 3.41 1.04 17.60
CA ASP A 15 4.81 0.75 17.29
C ASP A 15 5.44 1.76 16.31
N SER A 16 4.64 2.25 15.37
CA SER A 16 5.06 3.36 14.50
C SER A 16 5.21 4.67 15.28
N ASP A 17 4.34 4.89 16.25
CA ASP A 17 4.41 6.07 17.13
C ASP A 17 5.62 5.97 18.06
N LYS A 18 5.89 4.80 18.65
CA LYS A 18 7.12 4.54 19.43
C LYS A 18 8.39 4.90 18.64
N SER A 19 8.48 4.44 17.40
CA SER A 19 9.63 4.75 16.53
C SER A 19 9.79 6.26 16.24
N ARG A 20 8.68 6.98 16.01
CA ARG A 20 8.70 8.42 15.78
C ARG A 20 9.02 9.21 17.05
N ILE A 21 8.50 8.75 18.19
CA ILE A 21 8.77 9.34 19.50
C ILE A 21 10.24 9.16 19.86
N ALA A 22 10.81 7.97 19.66
CA ALA A 22 12.23 7.71 19.89
C ALA A 22 13.13 8.67 19.08
N PHE A 23 12.75 8.99 17.84
CA PHE A 23 13.46 10.00 17.06
C PHE A 23 13.45 11.37 17.74
N TRP A 24 12.32 11.82 18.29
CA TRP A 24 12.24 13.13 18.93
C TRP A 24 12.91 13.15 20.32
N ILE A 25 12.83 12.06 21.09
CA ILE A 25 13.54 11.92 22.37
C ILE A 25 15.04 12.11 22.15
N GLU A 26 15.62 11.40 21.18
CA GLU A 26 17.07 11.49 20.88
C GLU A 26 17.55 12.91 20.59
N HIS A 27 16.69 13.74 19.98
CA HIS A 27 17.06 15.10 19.60
C HIS A 27 16.71 16.18 20.65
N PHE A 28 15.81 15.85 21.58
CA PHE A 28 15.36 16.76 22.63
C PHE A 28 15.63 16.24 24.05
N GLU A 29 16.51 15.24 24.17
CA GLU A 29 16.92 14.74 25.47
C GLU A 29 17.52 15.86 26.33
N GLY A 30 17.11 15.97 27.59
CA GLY A 30 17.53 17.03 28.52
C GLY A 30 16.88 18.40 28.30
N ILE A 31 16.10 18.61 27.21
CA ILE A 31 15.40 19.88 26.96
C ILE A 31 14.01 19.82 27.59
N ARG A 32 13.66 20.83 28.38
CA ARG A 32 12.33 20.94 28.95
C ARG A 32 11.30 21.21 27.87
N ILE A 33 10.14 20.60 27.96
CA ILE A 33 9.09 20.70 26.92
C ILE A 33 8.70 22.16 26.61
N LYS A 34 8.73 23.05 27.61
CA LYS A 34 8.44 24.48 27.47
C LYS A 34 9.50 25.26 26.68
N ASP A 35 10.71 24.72 26.57
CA ASP A 35 11.83 25.37 25.89
C ASP A 35 11.95 24.88 24.41
N ILE A 36 11.10 23.92 23.99
CA ILE A 36 11.09 23.42 22.61
C ILE A 36 10.40 24.44 21.70
N SER A 37 11.19 25.10 20.87
CA SER A 37 10.70 26.12 19.92
C SER A 37 10.40 25.53 18.53
N GLU A 38 9.63 26.28 17.73
CA GLU A 38 9.37 25.97 16.33
C GLU A 38 10.67 25.83 15.52
N ALA A 39 11.62 26.77 15.72
CA ALA A 39 12.91 26.77 15.04
C ALA A 39 13.72 25.49 15.32
N MET A 40 13.73 25.02 16.56
CA MET A 40 14.41 23.78 16.96
C MET A 40 13.80 22.58 16.24
N ILE A 41 12.46 22.49 16.20
CA ILE A 41 11.76 21.39 15.52
C ILE A 41 12.12 21.35 14.04
N TYR A 42 12.10 22.48 13.35
CA TYR A 42 12.46 22.52 11.93
C TYR A 42 13.96 22.28 11.68
N SER A 43 14.84 22.72 12.56
CA SER A 43 16.27 22.42 12.48
C SER A 43 16.51 20.90 12.53
N VAL A 44 15.89 20.21 13.50
CA VAL A 44 16.01 18.75 13.65
C VAL A 44 15.47 18.03 12.40
N ILE A 45 14.26 18.37 11.96
CA ILE A 45 13.64 17.65 10.84
C ILE A 45 14.31 17.93 9.49
N SER A 46 14.92 19.10 9.31
CA SER A 46 15.67 19.43 8.09
C SER A 46 16.87 18.51 7.90
N LYS A 47 17.55 18.16 8.99
CA LYS A 47 18.75 17.31 9.04
C LYS A 47 18.42 15.81 9.13
N ALA A 48 17.13 15.43 9.20
CA ALA A 48 16.74 14.04 9.34
C ALA A 48 17.19 13.19 8.13
N TYR A 49 17.86 12.10 8.39
CA TYR A 49 18.32 11.15 7.38
C TYR A 49 17.73 9.74 7.59
N ASN A 50 17.75 8.93 6.53
CA ASN A 50 17.23 7.58 6.58
C ASN A 50 18.19 6.62 7.28
N ARG A 51 17.92 6.28 8.55
CA ARG A 51 18.73 5.38 9.38
C ARG A 51 18.94 4.00 8.76
N LYS A 52 17.90 3.44 8.12
CA LYS A 52 18.02 2.14 7.45
C LYS A 52 19.03 2.15 6.31
N THR A 53 19.25 3.29 5.67
CA THR A 53 20.30 3.44 4.67
C THR A 53 21.69 3.36 5.32
N LYS A 54 21.87 3.94 6.51
CA LYS A 54 23.11 3.87 7.26
C LYS A 54 23.39 2.44 7.76
N GLU A 55 22.38 1.74 8.28
CA GLU A 55 22.50 0.36 8.71
C GLU A 55 22.87 -0.57 7.54
N ARG A 56 22.23 -0.42 6.40
CA ARG A 56 22.55 -1.18 5.18
C ARG A 56 23.98 -0.89 4.69
N TRP A 57 24.40 0.36 4.73
CA TRP A 57 25.75 0.73 4.38
C TRP A 57 26.77 0.08 5.34
N LYS A 58 26.53 0.05 6.64
CA LYS A 58 27.40 -0.65 7.61
C LYS A 58 27.55 -2.13 7.26
N LEU A 59 26.42 -2.82 6.97
CA LEU A 59 26.46 -4.23 6.54
C LEU A 59 27.23 -4.42 5.22
N GLN A 60 27.10 -3.48 4.29
CA GLN A 60 27.85 -3.50 3.04
C GLN A 60 29.33 -3.29 3.27
N VAL A 61 29.72 -2.35 4.13
CA VAL A 61 31.11 -2.12 4.55
C VAL A 61 31.73 -3.41 5.10
N GLU A 62 31.04 -4.06 6.05
CA GLU A 62 31.52 -5.33 6.62
C GLU A 62 31.70 -6.41 5.56
N ALA A 63 30.73 -6.50 4.63
CA ALA A 63 30.80 -7.49 3.54
C ALA A 63 31.95 -7.22 2.56
N GLU A 64 32.24 -5.96 2.24
CA GLU A 64 33.34 -5.60 1.33
C GLU A 64 34.70 -5.74 2.02
N LEU A 65 34.84 -5.39 3.29
CA LEU A 65 36.03 -5.62 4.09
C LEU A 65 36.40 -7.11 4.19
N ARG A 66 35.39 -7.99 4.38
CA ARG A 66 35.60 -9.46 4.37
C ARG A 66 36.14 -10.00 3.04
N LYS A 67 35.90 -9.26 1.94
CA LYS A 67 36.39 -9.60 0.60
C LYS A 67 37.72 -8.92 0.26
N GLY A 68 38.32 -8.18 1.21
CA GLY A 68 39.56 -7.39 0.99
C GLY A 68 39.36 -6.20 0.05
N LYS A 69 38.11 -5.71 -0.12
CA LYS A 69 37.80 -4.58 -0.98
C LYS A 69 37.63 -3.30 -0.15
N GLU A 70 37.95 -2.16 -0.78
CA GLU A 70 37.69 -0.86 -0.17
C GLU A 70 36.17 -0.60 -0.03
N PRO A 71 35.70 -0.22 1.18
CA PRO A 71 34.29 0.00 1.40
C PRO A 71 33.81 1.30 0.73
N PRO A 72 32.57 1.36 0.23
CA PRO A 72 32.01 2.57 -0.36
C PRO A 72 31.83 3.68 0.67
N ALA A 73 32.02 4.93 0.26
CA ALA A 73 31.76 6.10 1.10
C ALA A 73 30.29 6.18 1.50
N TYR A 74 30.02 6.60 2.74
CA TYR A 74 28.66 6.81 3.20
C TYR A 74 28.09 8.14 2.69
N ILE A 75 27.00 8.06 1.92
CA ILE A 75 26.26 9.23 1.47
C ILE A 75 24.92 9.28 2.25
N PRO A 76 24.75 10.25 3.18
CA PRO A 76 23.51 10.38 3.92
C PRO A 76 22.33 10.66 2.99
N LYS A 77 21.31 9.82 3.02
CA LYS A 77 20.07 10.04 2.26
C LYS A 77 19.03 10.71 3.17
N SER A 78 18.63 11.94 2.84
CA SER A 78 17.55 12.64 3.54
C SER A 78 16.27 11.82 3.51
N VAL A 79 15.47 11.92 4.56
CA VAL A 79 14.14 11.31 4.59
C VAL A 79 13.18 12.02 3.63
N SER A 80 12.18 11.28 3.12
CA SER A 80 11.18 11.84 2.20
C SER A 80 10.32 12.93 2.87
N THR A 81 9.74 13.82 2.07
CA THR A 81 8.78 14.84 2.56
C THR A 81 7.63 14.19 3.33
N GLN A 82 7.14 13.03 2.87
CA GLN A 82 6.11 12.27 3.60
C GLN A 82 6.60 11.82 4.98
N THR A 83 7.83 11.35 5.10
CA THR A 83 8.42 10.96 6.39
C THR A 83 8.56 12.17 7.29
N LYS A 84 9.08 13.30 6.79
CA LYS A 84 9.14 14.57 7.53
C LYS A 84 7.76 15.00 8.03
N ALA A 85 6.74 14.97 7.16
CA ALA A 85 5.36 15.31 7.52
C ALA A 85 4.81 14.42 8.65
N THR A 86 5.10 13.12 8.63
CA THR A 86 4.63 12.20 9.70
C THR A 86 5.34 12.44 11.03
N HIS A 87 6.64 12.77 11.03
CA HIS A 87 7.37 13.16 12.24
C HIS A 87 6.84 14.49 12.81
N LEU A 88 6.63 15.50 11.94
CA LEU A 88 6.06 16.79 12.36
C LEU A 88 4.63 16.63 12.91
N ALA A 89 3.81 15.77 12.31
CA ALA A 89 2.48 15.47 12.83
C ALA A 89 2.52 14.84 14.22
N MET A 90 3.49 13.95 14.47
CA MET A 90 3.67 13.32 15.78
C MET A 90 4.06 14.33 16.86
N ILE A 91 5.10 15.13 16.65
CA ILE A 91 5.52 16.12 17.65
C ILE A 91 4.45 17.18 17.88
N LYS A 92 3.76 17.62 16.82
CA LYS A 92 2.61 18.54 16.93
C LYS A 92 1.49 17.98 17.80
N ALA A 93 1.17 16.68 17.64
CA ALA A 93 0.13 16.03 18.44
C ALA A 93 0.53 15.96 19.93
N ILE A 94 1.78 15.62 20.22
CA ILE A 94 2.30 15.55 21.60
C ILE A 94 2.28 16.95 22.26
N LEU A 95 2.78 17.99 21.57
CA LEU A 95 2.83 19.34 22.13
C LEU A 95 1.42 19.93 22.32
N ARG A 96 0.47 19.60 21.44
CA ARG A 96 -0.94 19.97 21.63
C ARG A 96 -1.58 19.26 22.82
N ALA A 97 -1.27 17.98 23.04
CA ALA A 97 -1.73 17.28 24.24
C ALA A 97 -1.11 17.90 25.50
N ALA A 98 0.17 18.30 25.46
CA ALA A 98 0.82 18.99 26.56
C ALA A 98 0.17 20.35 26.90
N GLU A 99 -0.32 21.08 25.90
CA GLU A 99 -1.07 22.33 26.08
C GLU A 99 -2.49 22.07 26.60
N ARG A 100 -3.25 21.22 25.89
CA ARG A 100 -4.70 21.11 26.09
C ARG A 100 -5.09 20.16 27.20
N ASP A 101 -4.46 18.99 27.20
CA ASP A 101 -4.90 17.87 28.05
C ASP A 101 -4.07 17.80 29.34
N TRP A 102 -2.76 18.00 29.24
CA TRP A 102 -1.86 17.86 30.40
C TRP A 102 -1.57 19.18 31.11
N LYS A 103 -1.87 20.33 30.48
CA LYS A 103 -1.60 21.68 31.03
C LYS A 103 -0.12 21.92 31.39
N TRP A 104 0.80 21.30 30.65
CA TRP A 104 2.25 21.45 30.83
C TRP A 104 2.82 22.64 30.04
N LEU A 105 2.06 23.12 29.05
CA LEU A 105 2.38 24.26 28.23
C LEU A 105 1.23 25.27 28.28
N GLU A 106 1.55 26.53 28.35
CA GLU A 106 0.58 27.62 28.18
C GLU A 106 0.14 27.69 26.71
N LYS A 107 1.10 27.56 25.77
CA LYS A 107 0.85 27.56 24.33
C LYS A 107 1.83 26.65 23.60
N ALA A 108 1.34 25.77 22.76
CA ALA A 108 2.17 24.92 21.91
C ALA A 108 2.70 25.67 20.68
N PRO A 109 3.94 25.40 20.23
CA PRO A 109 4.49 25.95 18.99
C PRO A 109 3.60 25.67 17.78
N VAL A 110 3.52 26.62 16.86
CA VAL A 110 2.77 26.46 15.61
C VAL A 110 3.57 25.67 14.61
N ILE A 111 3.18 24.44 14.34
CA ILE A 111 3.89 23.54 13.42
C ILE A 111 3.10 23.41 12.12
N LYS A 112 3.68 23.90 11.02
CA LYS A 112 3.16 23.73 9.65
C LYS A 112 3.65 22.40 9.10
N ILE A 113 2.71 21.53 8.71
CA ILE A 113 3.03 20.22 8.12
C ILE A 113 2.97 20.38 6.61
N PRO A 114 4.04 20.01 5.86
CA PRO A 114 4.04 20.14 4.42
C PRO A 114 2.97 19.23 3.81
N ALA A 115 2.21 19.79 2.85
CA ALA A 115 1.25 19.00 2.07
C ALA A 115 1.99 18.03 1.14
N VAL A 116 1.68 16.75 1.27
CA VAL A 116 2.28 15.71 0.44
C VAL A 116 1.25 15.25 -0.59
N LYS A 117 1.44 15.67 -1.84
CA LYS A 117 0.61 15.23 -2.97
C LYS A 117 1.07 13.82 -3.41
N ASN A 118 0.50 12.78 -2.82
CA ASN A 118 0.80 11.41 -3.24
C ASN A 118 -0.23 10.97 -4.29
N LYS A 119 0.03 11.30 -5.57
CA LYS A 119 -0.85 11.00 -6.71
C LYS A 119 -0.38 9.79 -7.53
N ARG A 120 0.60 9.01 -7.01
CA ARG A 120 1.09 7.88 -7.79
C ARG A 120 0.01 6.81 -7.91
N VAL A 121 -0.45 6.58 -9.13
CA VAL A 121 -1.22 5.40 -9.52
C VAL A 121 -0.39 4.69 -10.59
N ARG A 122 0.26 3.58 -10.25
CA ARG A 122 0.96 2.69 -11.18
C ARG A 122 0.17 1.39 -11.24
N TRP A 123 -0.22 0.97 -12.42
CA TRP A 123 -0.85 -0.32 -12.67
C TRP A 123 -0.10 -1.04 -13.79
N LEU A 124 -0.36 -2.33 -13.94
CA LEU A 124 0.18 -3.16 -15.01
C LEU A 124 -0.80 -3.26 -16.15
N GLU A 125 -0.29 -3.21 -17.36
CA GLU A 125 -1.01 -3.69 -18.53
C GLU A 125 -1.15 -5.23 -18.47
N LYS A 126 -2.06 -5.80 -19.27
CA LYS A 126 -2.34 -7.25 -19.23
C LYS A 126 -1.11 -8.09 -19.51
N GLU A 127 -0.29 -7.68 -20.47
CA GLU A 127 0.96 -8.35 -20.85
C GLU A 127 2.03 -8.24 -19.77
N GLU A 128 2.15 -7.09 -19.12
CA GLU A 128 3.05 -6.91 -17.95
C GLU A 128 2.65 -7.85 -16.81
N ALA A 129 1.35 -7.94 -16.52
CA ALA A 129 0.85 -8.82 -15.48
C ALA A 129 1.11 -10.30 -15.78
N ARG A 130 0.97 -10.73 -17.03
CA ARG A 130 1.32 -12.09 -17.47
C ARG A 130 2.80 -12.37 -17.24
N ARG A 131 3.68 -11.50 -17.74
CA ARG A 131 5.13 -11.64 -17.52
C ARG A 131 5.49 -11.71 -16.04
N LEU A 132 4.85 -10.87 -15.20
CA LEU A 132 5.07 -10.89 -13.75
C LEU A 132 4.66 -12.24 -13.13
N ILE A 133 3.47 -12.74 -13.46
CA ILE A 133 2.97 -14.00 -12.97
C ILE A 133 3.90 -15.16 -13.37
N ASP A 134 4.40 -15.15 -14.59
CA ASP A 134 5.30 -16.20 -15.10
C ASP A 134 6.70 -16.11 -14.49
N ALA A 135 7.17 -14.92 -14.18
CA ALA A 135 8.44 -14.68 -13.49
C ALA A 135 8.40 -15.05 -11.99
N CYS A 136 7.20 -15.18 -11.40
CA CYS A 136 7.03 -15.60 -10.01
C CYS A 136 7.16 -17.11 -9.86
N SER A 137 7.91 -17.55 -8.86
CA SER A 137 7.87 -18.92 -8.34
C SER A 137 6.78 -19.09 -7.28
N ASP A 138 6.31 -20.32 -7.05
CA ASP A 138 5.44 -20.61 -5.93
C ASP A 138 6.21 -20.47 -4.58
N PRO A 139 5.55 -20.02 -3.51
CA PRO A 139 4.14 -19.65 -3.40
C PRO A 139 3.80 -18.21 -3.84
N LEU A 140 4.79 -17.40 -4.26
CA LEU A 140 4.56 -16.00 -4.66
C LEU A 140 3.62 -15.90 -5.87
N LYS A 141 3.70 -16.82 -6.81
CA LYS A 141 2.82 -16.86 -8.00
C LYS A 141 1.35 -16.92 -7.61
N SER A 142 1.01 -17.79 -6.67
CA SER A 142 -0.35 -17.95 -6.15
C SER A 142 -0.83 -16.66 -5.45
N VAL A 143 0.02 -16.04 -4.64
CA VAL A 143 -0.29 -14.79 -3.94
C VAL A 143 -0.51 -13.62 -4.92
N VAL A 144 0.30 -13.51 -5.97
CA VAL A 144 0.18 -12.47 -7.00
C VAL A 144 -1.12 -12.64 -7.81
N LYS A 145 -1.43 -13.87 -8.23
CA LYS A 145 -2.70 -14.18 -8.92
C LYS A 145 -3.90 -13.81 -8.04
N PHE A 146 -3.88 -14.19 -6.77
CA PHE A 146 -4.94 -13.89 -5.83
C PHE A 146 -5.09 -12.38 -5.58
N ALA A 147 -3.97 -11.66 -5.48
CA ALA A 147 -3.97 -10.20 -5.33
C ALA A 147 -4.59 -9.49 -6.53
N LEU A 148 -4.27 -9.92 -7.75
CA LEU A 148 -4.86 -9.38 -8.98
C LEU A 148 -6.34 -9.75 -9.15
N ALA A 149 -6.76 -10.92 -8.63
CA ALA A 149 -8.15 -11.37 -8.71
C ALA A 149 -9.08 -10.69 -7.70
N THR A 150 -8.56 -10.28 -6.52
CA THR A 150 -9.39 -9.81 -5.41
C THR A 150 -9.12 -8.36 -5.00
N GLY A 151 -8.01 -7.77 -5.41
CA GLY A 151 -7.60 -6.43 -4.98
C GLY A 151 -7.29 -6.29 -3.49
N LEU A 152 -7.21 -7.37 -2.74
CA LEU A 152 -6.93 -7.36 -1.30
C LEU A 152 -5.57 -6.73 -0.97
N ARG A 153 -5.49 -6.12 0.21
CA ARG A 153 -4.20 -5.63 0.74
C ARG A 153 -3.28 -6.80 1.03
N ARG A 154 -1.96 -6.57 0.86
CA ARG A 154 -0.94 -7.60 1.12
C ARG A 154 -1.11 -8.31 2.46
N SER A 155 -1.28 -7.54 3.55
CA SER A 155 -1.47 -8.12 4.88
C SER A 155 -2.67 -9.06 4.95
N ASN A 156 -3.78 -8.69 4.31
CA ASN A 156 -4.99 -9.49 4.30
C ASN A 156 -4.80 -10.81 3.53
N ILE A 157 -4.02 -10.78 2.44
CA ILE A 157 -3.73 -11.99 1.66
C ILE A 157 -2.82 -12.95 2.44
N ILE A 158 -1.69 -12.46 2.95
CA ILE A 158 -0.72 -13.32 3.66
C ILE A 158 -1.21 -13.80 5.01
N ASN A 159 -2.21 -13.14 5.59
CA ASN A 159 -2.84 -13.50 6.85
C ASN A 159 -4.17 -14.25 6.66
N LEU A 160 -4.58 -14.54 5.42
CA LEU A 160 -5.85 -15.19 5.14
C LEU A 160 -5.88 -16.60 5.72
N GLU A 161 -6.94 -16.90 6.46
CA GLU A 161 -7.20 -18.20 7.08
C GLU A 161 -8.35 -18.90 6.38
N TRP A 162 -8.34 -20.24 6.40
CA TRP A 162 -9.40 -21.04 5.78
C TRP A 162 -10.79 -20.78 6.38
N GLN A 163 -10.86 -20.48 7.68
CA GLN A 163 -12.11 -20.12 8.35
C GLN A 163 -12.76 -18.82 7.81
N GLN A 164 -12.01 -18.00 7.07
CA GLN A 164 -12.47 -16.76 6.46
C GLN A 164 -12.96 -16.98 5.01
N ILE A 165 -13.13 -18.23 4.56
CA ILE A 165 -13.48 -18.56 3.17
C ILE A 165 -14.69 -19.47 3.11
N ASP A 166 -15.71 -19.04 2.38
CA ASP A 166 -16.81 -19.89 1.95
C ASP A 166 -16.71 -20.13 0.45
N MET A 167 -16.20 -21.33 0.11
CA MET A 167 -16.02 -21.72 -1.30
C MET A 167 -17.33 -22.00 -2.02
N GLN A 168 -18.41 -22.33 -1.31
CA GLN A 168 -19.72 -22.59 -1.90
C GLN A 168 -20.40 -21.27 -2.29
N ARG A 169 -20.38 -20.30 -1.37
CA ARG A 169 -20.90 -18.96 -1.61
C ARG A 169 -19.96 -18.07 -2.40
N ARG A 170 -18.72 -18.53 -2.63
CA ARG A 170 -17.68 -17.77 -3.31
C ARG A 170 -17.39 -16.43 -2.65
N VAL A 171 -17.27 -16.43 -1.34
CA VAL A 171 -16.98 -15.23 -0.55
C VAL A 171 -15.85 -15.53 0.40
N ALA A 172 -14.97 -14.58 0.57
CA ALA A 172 -14.05 -14.50 1.68
C ALA A 172 -14.33 -13.21 2.47
N TRP A 173 -13.89 -13.16 3.73
CA TRP A 173 -14.02 -11.92 4.50
C TRP A 173 -12.74 -11.62 5.27
N VAL A 174 -12.50 -10.33 5.41
CA VAL A 174 -11.43 -9.80 6.24
C VAL A 174 -12.07 -9.31 7.53
N ASN A 175 -11.59 -9.81 8.65
CA ASN A 175 -12.10 -9.41 9.95
C ASN A 175 -11.84 -7.93 10.25
N PRO A 176 -12.66 -7.26 11.08
CA PRO A 176 -12.46 -5.86 11.46
C PRO A 176 -11.06 -5.57 12.02
N GLU A 177 -10.50 -6.50 12.80
CA GLU A 177 -9.17 -6.36 13.40
C GLU A 177 -8.06 -6.26 12.36
N ASP A 178 -8.22 -6.98 11.23
CA ASP A 178 -7.26 -7.01 10.11
C ASP A 178 -7.53 -5.90 9.08
N SER A 179 -8.69 -5.24 9.20
CA SER A 179 -9.08 -4.15 8.32
C SER A 179 -8.53 -2.81 8.82
N LYS A 180 -8.06 -1.98 7.89
CA LYS A 180 -7.61 -0.61 8.22
C LYS A 180 -8.78 0.29 8.64
N SER A 181 -9.98 0.02 8.15
CA SER A 181 -11.22 0.75 8.45
C SER A 181 -11.96 0.24 9.68
N ASN A 182 -11.43 -0.77 10.37
CA ASN A 182 -12.07 -1.45 11.49
C ASN A 182 -13.48 -2.00 11.18
N ARG A 183 -13.73 -2.34 9.90
CA ARG A 183 -14.97 -2.94 9.40
C ARG A 183 -14.66 -4.26 8.71
N ALA A 184 -15.55 -5.22 8.83
CA ALA A 184 -15.48 -6.43 8.02
C ALA A 184 -15.57 -6.07 6.53
N ILE A 185 -14.77 -6.71 5.70
CA ILE A 185 -14.78 -6.52 4.25
C ILE A 185 -15.16 -7.87 3.62
N GLY A 186 -16.33 -7.93 2.97
CA GLY A 186 -16.70 -9.04 2.12
C GLY A 186 -15.94 -8.98 0.79
N VAL A 187 -15.40 -10.11 0.37
CA VAL A 187 -14.62 -10.23 -0.85
C VAL A 187 -15.24 -11.28 -1.74
N ALA A 188 -15.84 -10.87 -2.84
CA ALA A 188 -16.35 -11.79 -3.85
C ALA A 188 -15.18 -12.52 -4.54
N LEU A 189 -15.30 -13.85 -4.64
CA LEU A 189 -14.30 -14.72 -5.24
C LEU A 189 -14.69 -15.07 -6.68
N ASN A 190 -13.98 -14.50 -7.64
CA ASN A 190 -14.09 -14.88 -9.04
C ASN A 190 -13.44 -16.26 -9.31
N ASP A 191 -13.60 -16.78 -10.52
CA ASP A 191 -13.06 -18.12 -10.89
C ASP A 191 -11.57 -18.23 -10.68
N THR A 192 -10.82 -17.17 -11.00
CA THR A 192 -9.36 -17.13 -10.79
C THR A 192 -9.00 -17.23 -9.32
N ALA A 193 -9.69 -16.48 -8.44
CA ALA A 193 -9.48 -16.56 -7.00
C ALA A 193 -9.83 -17.96 -6.46
N CYS A 194 -10.97 -18.51 -6.86
CA CYS A 194 -11.38 -19.87 -6.48
C CYS A 194 -10.39 -20.93 -6.94
N LYS A 195 -9.86 -20.83 -8.17
CA LYS A 195 -8.82 -21.74 -8.66
C LYS A 195 -7.56 -21.66 -7.81
N VAL A 196 -7.07 -20.44 -7.53
CA VAL A 196 -5.90 -20.27 -6.66
C VAL A 196 -6.12 -20.87 -5.29
N LEU A 197 -7.31 -20.68 -4.68
CA LEU A 197 -7.62 -21.25 -3.37
C LEU A 197 -7.64 -22.77 -3.40
N ARG A 198 -8.25 -23.40 -4.43
CA ARG A 198 -8.24 -24.86 -4.59
C ARG A 198 -6.82 -25.42 -4.63
N ASP A 199 -5.90 -24.73 -5.32
CA ASP A 199 -4.50 -25.13 -5.41
C ASP A 199 -3.74 -25.04 -4.07
N GLN A 200 -4.32 -24.38 -3.04
CA GLN A 200 -3.75 -24.28 -1.69
C GLN A 200 -4.34 -25.31 -0.70
N ILE A 201 -5.47 -25.95 -1.03
CA ILE A 201 -6.13 -26.93 -0.15
C ILE A 201 -5.15 -28.04 0.25
N GLY A 202 -5.15 -28.39 1.52
CA GLY A 202 -4.31 -29.46 2.08
C GLY A 202 -2.87 -29.05 2.42
N LYS A 203 -2.41 -27.85 2.05
CA LYS A 203 -1.04 -27.41 2.37
C LYS A 203 -0.87 -27.03 3.83
N HIS A 204 -1.90 -26.49 4.48
CA HIS A 204 -1.88 -26.12 5.89
C HIS A 204 -3.31 -26.05 6.45
N HIS A 205 -3.48 -26.45 7.71
CA HIS A 205 -4.80 -26.50 8.34
C HIS A 205 -5.42 -25.13 8.62
N ARG A 206 -4.62 -24.10 8.84
CA ARG A 206 -5.08 -22.75 9.21
C ARG A 206 -4.85 -21.73 8.09
N TRP A 207 -3.60 -21.59 7.62
CA TRP A 207 -3.21 -20.55 6.69
C TRP A 207 -3.41 -20.95 5.23
N VAL A 208 -3.97 -20.06 4.42
CA VAL A 208 -4.16 -20.30 2.98
C VAL A 208 -2.85 -20.25 2.25
N PHE A 209 -2.03 -19.23 2.47
CA PHE A 209 -0.76 -19.04 1.79
C PHE A 209 0.40 -19.37 2.72
N VAL A 210 1.14 -20.37 2.36
CA VAL A 210 2.27 -20.92 3.12
C VAL A 210 3.48 -21.15 2.22
N TYR A 211 4.65 -21.21 2.83
CA TYR A 211 5.87 -21.66 2.16
C TYR A 211 6.52 -22.78 2.95
N THR A 212 7.16 -23.68 2.22
CA THR A 212 7.90 -24.80 2.82
C THR A 212 9.38 -24.42 2.89
N THR A 213 9.96 -24.56 4.06
CA THR A 213 11.40 -24.44 4.30
C THR A 213 11.94 -25.77 4.75
N ALA A 214 13.21 -26.04 4.48
CA ALA A 214 13.91 -27.13 5.12
C ALA A 214 14.42 -26.64 6.49
N ALA A 215 13.98 -27.28 7.56
CA ALA A 215 14.51 -27.05 8.90
C ALA A 215 15.51 -28.15 9.25
N ARG A 216 16.72 -27.79 9.72
CA ARG A 216 17.72 -28.75 10.17
C ARG A 216 17.40 -29.17 11.59
N ARG A 217 17.30 -30.48 11.82
CA ARG A 217 17.16 -31.06 13.17
C ARG A 217 18.52 -31.08 13.89
N PRO A 218 18.51 -31.25 15.22
CA PRO A 218 19.76 -31.40 15.99
C PRO A 218 20.64 -32.56 15.53
N ASP A 219 20.03 -33.62 14.99
CA ASP A 219 20.70 -34.80 14.43
C ASP A 219 21.28 -34.55 13.01
N GLY A 220 21.15 -33.35 12.47
CA GLY A 220 21.61 -32.96 11.15
C GLY A 220 20.66 -33.28 10.01
N THR A 221 19.55 -33.99 10.24
CA THR A 221 18.54 -34.27 9.22
C THR A 221 17.73 -33.06 8.84
N MET A 222 17.32 -32.97 7.56
CA MET A 222 16.48 -31.88 7.06
C MET A 222 15.02 -32.31 7.06
N THR A 223 14.17 -31.55 7.73
CA THR A 223 12.71 -31.76 7.69
C THR A 223 12.00 -30.59 7.06
N PRO A 224 10.96 -30.84 6.24
CA PRO A 224 10.13 -29.77 5.75
C PRO A 224 9.39 -29.09 6.91
N SER A 225 9.47 -27.77 6.94
CA SER A 225 8.73 -26.91 7.89
C SER A 225 7.81 -26.01 7.09
N ILE A 226 6.51 -26.17 7.28
CA ILE A 226 5.50 -25.35 6.62
C ILE A 226 5.25 -24.13 7.50
N ARG A 227 5.43 -22.96 6.93
CA ARG A 227 5.26 -21.67 7.64
C ARG A 227 4.32 -20.77 6.87
N LYS A 228 3.62 -19.91 7.61
CA LYS A 228 2.83 -18.83 7.06
C LYS A 228 3.65 -17.98 6.09
N MET A 229 3.06 -17.60 4.96
CA MET A 229 3.72 -16.78 3.93
C MET A 229 4.21 -15.46 4.51
N ARG A 230 5.46 -15.13 4.21
CA ARG A 230 6.06 -13.82 4.49
C ARG A 230 6.48 -13.22 3.16
N LEU A 231 6.03 -12.01 2.90
CA LEU A 231 6.44 -11.24 1.72
C LEU A 231 7.40 -10.15 2.18
N ASP A 232 8.65 -10.51 2.31
CA ASP A 232 9.70 -9.53 2.52
C ASP A 232 10.03 -8.86 1.18
N TYR A 233 10.05 -7.53 1.17
CA TYR A 233 10.21 -6.71 -0.04
C TYR A 233 11.52 -6.94 -0.81
N ASN A 234 12.46 -7.74 -0.26
CA ASN A 234 13.85 -7.60 -0.67
C ASN A 234 14.41 -8.73 -1.54
N THR A 235 13.70 -9.86 -1.75
CA THR A 235 14.28 -10.93 -2.58
C THR A 235 13.33 -11.47 -3.63
N SER A 236 12.31 -12.22 -3.28
CA SER A 236 11.48 -12.92 -4.27
C SER A 236 10.65 -11.96 -5.13
N TRP A 237 10.03 -10.94 -4.52
CA TRP A 237 9.24 -9.94 -5.24
C TRP A 237 10.09 -9.09 -6.21
N LEU A 238 11.21 -8.53 -5.72
CA LEU A 238 12.09 -7.71 -6.56
C LEU A 238 12.74 -8.54 -7.67
N THR A 239 13.05 -9.80 -7.40
CA THR A 239 13.58 -10.71 -8.40
C THR A 239 12.54 -11.03 -9.47
N ALA A 240 11.27 -11.26 -9.09
CA ALA A 240 10.19 -11.46 -10.04
C ALA A 240 9.96 -10.22 -10.92
N CYS A 241 9.89 -9.04 -10.34
CA CYS A 241 9.76 -7.77 -11.09
C CYS A 241 10.92 -7.59 -12.08
N ARG A 242 12.17 -7.84 -11.66
CA ARG A 242 13.35 -7.73 -12.51
C ARG A 242 13.29 -8.73 -13.67
N ARG A 243 12.94 -9.99 -13.42
CA ARG A 243 12.79 -11.03 -14.46
C ARG A 243 11.68 -10.69 -15.45
N ALA A 244 10.61 -10.06 -14.97
CA ALA A 244 9.49 -9.61 -15.81
C ALA A 244 9.77 -8.31 -16.59
N GLY A 245 10.92 -7.66 -16.38
CA GLY A 245 11.22 -6.34 -16.95
C GLY A 245 10.32 -5.22 -16.42
N ILE A 246 9.88 -5.31 -15.16
CA ILE A 246 8.97 -4.35 -14.56
C ILE A 246 9.71 -3.50 -13.53
N GLU A 247 9.78 -2.21 -13.81
CA GLU A 247 10.44 -1.24 -12.93
C GLU A 247 9.44 -0.45 -12.08
N ASN A 248 9.92 0.07 -10.95
CA ASN A 248 9.15 0.95 -10.07
C ASN A 248 7.77 0.41 -9.70
N PHE A 249 7.64 -0.89 -9.47
CA PHE A 249 6.39 -1.55 -9.14
C PHE A 249 6.45 -2.18 -7.74
N ARG A 250 5.49 -1.84 -6.89
CA ARG A 250 5.38 -2.33 -5.51
C ARG A 250 4.28 -3.38 -5.43
N PHE A 251 4.35 -4.29 -4.49
CA PHE A 251 3.27 -5.28 -4.29
C PHE A 251 1.88 -4.62 -4.11
N HIS A 252 1.81 -3.46 -3.45
CA HIS A 252 0.55 -2.73 -3.29
C HIS A 252 -0.01 -2.21 -4.62
N ASP A 253 0.82 -2.03 -5.62
CA ASP A 253 0.40 -1.57 -6.96
C ASP A 253 -0.42 -2.65 -7.70
N LEU A 254 -0.38 -3.95 -7.25
CA LEU A 254 -1.32 -4.99 -7.73
C LEU A 254 -2.78 -4.63 -7.44
N ARG A 255 -3.04 -4.04 -6.27
CA ARG A 255 -4.38 -3.53 -5.94
C ARG A 255 -4.75 -2.32 -6.79
N HIS A 256 -3.78 -1.46 -7.14
CA HIS A 256 -4.00 -0.40 -8.11
C HIS A 256 -4.31 -0.97 -9.49
N THR A 257 -3.63 -2.03 -9.91
CA THR A 257 -3.88 -2.76 -11.16
C THR A 257 -5.30 -3.32 -11.20
N TRP A 258 -5.71 -4.05 -10.18
CA TRP A 258 -7.07 -4.59 -10.04
C TRP A 258 -8.14 -3.48 -10.13
N ALA A 259 -7.96 -2.39 -9.41
CA ALA A 259 -8.88 -1.26 -9.43
C ALA A 259 -8.92 -0.57 -10.80
N SER A 260 -7.77 -0.36 -11.43
CA SER A 260 -7.66 0.25 -12.77
C SER A 260 -8.35 -0.60 -13.82
N TRP A 261 -8.14 -1.92 -13.81
CA TRP A 261 -8.79 -2.83 -14.75
C TRP A 261 -10.31 -2.87 -14.60
N LEU A 262 -10.83 -2.84 -13.37
CA LEU A 262 -12.27 -2.80 -13.12
C LEU A 262 -12.90 -1.51 -13.64
N ILE A 263 -12.26 -0.37 -13.41
CA ILE A 263 -12.75 0.92 -13.92
C ILE A 263 -12.69 0.96 -15.46
N GLN A 264 -11.59 0.49 -16.06
CA GLN A 264 -11.46 0.38 -17.51
C GLN A 264 -12.50 -0.57 -18.13
N SER A 265 -13.00 -1.53 -17.33
CA SER A 265 -14.08 -2.43 -17.73
C SER A 265 -15.49 -1.88 -17.43
N GLY A 266 -15.61 -0.60 -17.05
CA GLY A 266 -16.90 0.06 -16.82
C GLY A 266 -17.51 -0.15 -15.45
N VAL A 267 -16.80 -0.75 -14.48
CA VAL A 267 -17.33 -0.90 -13.12
C VAL A 267 -17.48 0.47 -12.45
N PRO A 268 -18.66 0.82 -11.91
CA PRO A 268 -18.88 2.10 -11.25
C PRO A 268 -17.98 2.32 -10.04
N LEU A 269 -17.58 3.58 -9.79
CA LEU A 269 -16.71 3.94 -8.68
C LEU A 269 -17.27 3.52 -7.30
N SER A 270 -18.60 3.60 -7.13
CA SER A 270 -19.27 3.17 -5.89
C SER A 270 -19.14 1.67 -5.65
N VAL A 271 -19.32 0.87 -6.71
CA VAL A 271 -19.15 -0.59 -6.65
C VAL A 271 -17.70 -0.94 -6.37
N LEU A 272 -16.74 -0.25 -7.05
CA LEU A 272 -15.32 -0.43 -6.79
C LEU A 272 -14.95 -0.07 -5.35
N GLN A 273 -15.55 1.00 -4.78
CA GLN A 273 -15.36 1.39 -3.39
C GLN A 273 -15.75 0.27 -2.44
N GLU A 274 -16.93 -0.30 -2.63
CA GLU A 274 -17.47 -1.39 -1.82
C GLU A 274 -16.59 -2.64 -1.93
N MET A 275 -16.34 -3.13 -3.15
CA MET A 275 -15.50 -4.30 -3.42
C MET A 275 -14.10 -4.18 -2.81
N GLY A 276 -13.53 -2.99 -2.84
CA GLY A 276 -12.20 -2.72 -2.30
C GLY A 276 -12.18 -2.43 -0.79
N GLY A 277 -13.33 -2.21 -0.16
CA GLY A 277 -13.38 -1.79 1.24
C GLY A 277 -12.66 -0.48 1.48
N TRP A 278 -12.88 0.52 0.60
CA TRP A 278 -12.41 1.89 0.82
C TRP A 278 -13.42 2.69 1.65
N GLU A 279 -12.90 3.45 2.58
CA GLU A 279 -13.71 4.21 3.54
C GLU A 279 -14.48 5.37 2.88
N SER A 280 -13.88 6.00 1.87
CA SER A 280 -14.50 7.11 1.16
C SER A 280 -14.35 7.02 -0.35
N ILE A 281 -15.27 7.65 -1.09
CA ILE A 281 -15.24 7.72 -2.55
C ILE A 281 -14.03 8.51 -3.06
N GLU A 282 -13.52 9.49 -2.30
CA GLU A 282 -12.32 10.26 -2.63
C GLU A 282 -11.10 9.37 -2.83
N MET A 283 -11.03 8.26 -2.09
CA MET A 283 -9.95 7.29 -2.22
C MET A 283 -10.00 6.55 -3.57
N VAL A 284 -11.17 6.44 -4.17
CA VAL A 284 -11.41 5.73 -5.43
C VAL A 284 -11.40 6.69 -6.63
N ARG A 285 -11.72 7.98 -6.44
CA ARG A 285 -11.70 9.01 -7.48
C ARG A 285 -10.37 9.12 -8.23
N ARG A 286 -9.27 8.67 -7.62
CA ARG A 286 -7.97 8.60 -8.30
C ARG A 286 -7.94 7.71 -9.55
N TYR A 287 -8.90 6.80 -9.70
CA TYR A 287 -9.04 5.92 -10.85
C TYR A 287 -10.07 6.43 -11.86
N ALA A 288 -10.85 7.47 -11.54
CA ALA A 288 -11.95 7.94 -12.36
C ALA A 288 -11.53 8.33 -13.80
N HIS A 289 -10.33 8.87 -13.95
CA HIS A 289 -9.77 9.24 -15.26
C HIS A 289 -9.47 8.04 -16.17
N LEU A 290 -9.54 6.81 -15.65
CA LEU A 290 -9.33 5.58 -16.41
C LEU A 290 -10.66 5.00 -16.96
N ALA A 291 -11.79 5.56 -16.55
CA ALA A 291 -13.08 5.11 -17.05
C ALA A 291 -13.15 5.30 -18.57
N PRO A 292 -13.70 4.33 -19.32
CA PRO A 292 -13.98 4.54 -20.73
C PRO A 292 -14.91 5.74 -20.90
N ASN A 293 -15.05 6.25 -22.12
CA ASN A 293 -15.88 7.44 -22.42
C ASN A 293 -17.38 7.21 -22.16
N HIS A 294 -17.69 6.68 -20.95
CA HIS A 294 -19.06 6.46 -20.50
C HIS A 294 -19.87 7.76 -20.43
N LEU A 295 -19.22 8.91 -20.33
CA LEU A 295 -19.91 10.21 -20.38
C LEU A 295 -20.62 10.41 -21.72
N THR A 296 -20.02 10.01 -22.83
CA THR A 296 -20.66 10.07 -24.17
C THR A 296 -21.85 9.13 -24.26
N GLU A 297 -21.74 7.90 -23.73
CA GLU A 297 -22.85 6.95 -23.69
C GLU A 297 -24.01 7.45 -22.79
N HIS A 298 -23.66 8.07 -21.65
CA HIS A 298 -24.66 8.66 -20.77
C HIS A 298 -25.29 9.93 -21.35
N ALA A 299 -24.51 10.75 -22.07
CA ALA A 299 -25.06 11.91 -22.77
C ALA A 299 -26.05 11.49 -23.88
N ARG A 300 -25.76 10.42 -24.62
CA ARG A 300 -26.66 9.87 -25.65
C ARG A 300 -28.03 9.43 -25.11
N LYS A 301 -28.12 9.08 -23.81
CA LYS A 301 -29.43 8.77 -23.21
C LYS A 301 -30.41 9.94 -23.21
N ILE A 302 -29.91 11.16 -23.32
CA ILE A 302 -30.76 12.34 -23.50
C ILE A 302 -31.32 12.37 -24.92
N ASP A 303 -30.53 11.93 -25.92
CA ASP A 303 -31.01 11.81 -27.31
C ASP A 303 -32.17 10.80 -27.41
N ASP A 304 -32.06 9.67 -26.65
CA ASP A 304 -33.13 8.67 -26.55
C ASP A 304 -34.42 9.24 -25.93
N ILE A 305 -34.31 10.25 -25.04
CA ILE A 305 -35.47 10.89 -24.37
C ILE A 305 -36.07 11.99 -25.26
N LEU A 306 -35.23 12.73 -25.97
CA LEU A 306 -35.66 13.89 -26.78
C LEU A 306 -36.18 13.50 -28.17
N GLY A 307 -35.94 12.25 -28.60
CA GLY A 307 -36.37 11.74 -29.92
C GLY A 307 -35.29 11.88 -31.00
N ASP A 308 -35.49 11.12 -32.08
CA ASP A 308 -34.50 10.85 -33.14
C ASP A 308 -34.09 12.04 -34.05
N ASP A 309 -34.44 13.27 -33.74
CA ASP A 309 -34.23 14.43 -34.61
C ASP A 309 -32.89 15.15 -34.48
N VAL A 310 -31.90 14.56 -33.78
CA VAL A 310 -30.55 15.16 -33.70
C VAL A 310 -29.67 14.56 -34.78
N PRO A 311 -29.28 15.34 -35.84
CA PRO A 311 -28.40 14.84 -36.90
C PRO A 311 -27.06 14.39 -36.32
N ASN A 312 -26.60 13.20 -36.72
CA ASN A 312 -25.31 12.66 -36.30
C ASN A 312 -24.16 13.45 -36.99
N LEU A 313 -23.68 14.52 -36.35
CA LEU A 313 -22.62 15.38 -36.84
C LEU A 313 -21.23 14.73 -36.87
N SER A 314 -21.10 13.45 -36.50
CA SER A 314 -19.81 12.75 -36.51
C SER A 314 -19.44 12.11 -37.83
N HIS A 315 -20.24 12.27 -38.91
CA HIS A 315 -19.89 11.82 -40.26
C HIS A 315 -19.16 12.94 -41.03
N PRO A 316 -17.98 12.69 -41.60
CA PRO A 316 -17.22 13.71 -42.37
C PRO A 316 -17.98 14.32 -43.54
N GLU A 317 -18.98 13.63 -44.09
CA GLU A 317 -19.77 14.06 -45.24
C GLU A 317 -20.69 15.27 -44.95
N VAL A 318 -21.02 15.55 -43.69
CA VAL A 318 -21.90 16.68 -43.31
C VAL A 318 -21.16 18.03 -43.35
N PHE A 319 -19.83 18.04 -43.34
CA PHE A 319 -19.03 19.28 -43.41
C PHE A 319 -18.78 19.81 -44.80
N GLU A 320 -18.99 19.02 -45.86
CA GLU A 320 -18.82 19.52 -47.24
C GLU A 320 -20.04 20.31 -47.71
N ASP A 321 -21.24 19.98 -47.29
CA ASP A 321 -22.46 20.68 -47.69
C ASP A 321 -22.63 22.03 -46.96
N ALA A 322 -22.15 22.17 -45.75
CA ALA A 322 -22.19 23.44 -45.02
C ALA A 322 -21.21 24.52 -45.53
N LYS A 323 -20.27 24.17 -46.44
CA LYS A 323 -19.37 25.13 -47.08
C LYS A 323 -19.88 25.60 -48.46
N LYS A 324 -20.99 25.06 -48.96
CA LYS A 324 -21.59 25.43 -50.23
C LYS A 324 -22.90 26.23 -50.09
N ALA A 325 -23.38 26.45 -48.87
CA ALA A 325 -24.48 27.36 -48.55
C ALA A 325 -23.93 28.67 -47.93
#